data_52a70b5ca6d606808e53f5a643a5d794
#
_entry.id   52a70b5ca6d606808e53f5a643a5d794
#
_cell.length_a   1.000
_cell.length_b   1.000
_cell.length_c   1.000
_cell.angle_alpha   90.00
_cell.angle_beta   90.00
_cell.angle_gamma   90.00
#
_symmetry.space_group_name_H-M   'P 1'
#
loop_
_entity.id
_entity.type
_entity.pdbx_description
1 polymer ?
#
loop_
_entity_poly.entity_id
_entity_poly.type
_entity_poly.pdbx_seq_one_letter_code
_entity_poly.pdbx_strand_id
1 'polypeptide(L)'
;MSWPQQVHLTAVTLLKHFGIGTALILAAAAILLISDPRRNQAAKSSTVPKKIAVINYASVPVLDEGEAGLMAGLEEAGLVDGKNVALKRYNAEGDRATAILIAKEVVSSDVDAVITLSTPVLQAVANANAESRKTHIFTLTTDPWGAEVGVRSENHADHPPYMTGHGTLQPVASLFRLAREANPQLKKVGVVWNPSESNSESSTKLARKICTELEIDLIEVTVDSSSAVLDATKALLGREVEAIWAGGDSTVGAAIDTMISTAREAGVPVFTNMPVNVKQGALFSLGADYFTVGKASGLLAARVIRGESPAGIPVDNFAPENLALNKVSQELFKSKWLIGSDWEQRATLVVDGQGIRAAAQKPVNDSRK
;
A
#
# COMPACT_ATOMS: atom_id res chain seq x y z
N MET A 1 5.38 73.56 -45.62
CA MET A 1 4.81 72.24 -45.36
C MET A 1 4.64 72.13 -43.82
N SER A 2 3.42 72.04 -43.41
CA SER A 2 3.04 72.22 -42.01
C SER A 2 3.30 70.93 -41.17
N TRP A 3 3.82 71.10 -39.97
CA TRP A 3 4.22 70.10 -38.97
C TRP A 3 3.18 68.99 -38.62
N PRO A 4 1.87 69.19 -38.84
CA PRO A 4 0.87 68.12 -38.54
C PRO A 4 0.90 66.92 -39.46
N GLN A 5 1.39 67.00 -40.67
CA GLN A 5 1.34 65.88 -41.61
C GLN A 5 2.45 64.84 -41.40
N GLN A 6 3.59 65.19 -40.85
CA GLN A 6 4.68 64.27 -40.56
C GLN A 6 4.40 63.38 -39.35
N VAL A 7 3.68 63.90 -38.33
CA VAL A 7 3.32 63.12 -37.13
C VAL A 7 2.28 62.02 -37.45
N HIS A 8 1.34 62.30 -38.37
CA HIS A 8 0.31 61.31 -38.76
C HIS A 8 0.91 60.14 -39.57
N LEU A 9 1.90 60.41 -40.44
CA LEU A 9 2.55 59.31 -41.21
C LEU A 9 3.38 58.42 -40.30
N THR A 10 4.07 58.95 -39.29
CA THR A 10 4.89 58.14 -38.37
C THR A 10 4.00 57.31 -37.42
N ALA A 11 2.87 57.80 -36.95
CA ALA A 11 1.93 57.07 -36.10
C ALA A 11 1.26 55.89 -36.84
N VAL A 12 0.84 56.08 -38.07
CA VAL A 12 0.23 55.03 -38.91
C VAL A 12 1.24 53.95 -39.27
N THR A 13 2.50 54.31 -39.52
CA THR A 13 3.57 53.35 -39.82
C THR A 13 3.94 52.54 -38.55
N LEU A 14 4.02 53.16 -37.38
CA LEU A 14 4.23 52.48 -36.11
C LEU A 14 3.07 51.52 -35.77
N LEU A 15 1.82 51.94 -35.97
CA LEU A 15 0.68 51.02 -35.73
C LEU A 15 0.67 49.78 -36.66
N LYS A 16 1.07 49.97 -37.93
CA LYS A 16 1.20 48.85 -38.88
C LYS A 16 2.32 47.86 -38.45
N HIS A 17 3.47 48.35 -38.01
CA HIS A 17 4.56 47.47 -37.54
C HIS A 17 4.22 46.78 -36.23
N PHE A 18 3.50 47.45 -35.31
CA PHE A 18 2.99 46.80 -34.08
C PHE A 18 1.95 45.70 -34.43
N GLY A 19 1.02 45.98 -35.34
CA GLY A 19 0.02 45.00 -35.80
C GLY A 19 0.64 43.76 -36.44
N ILE A 20 1.66 43.93 -37.32
CA ILE A 20 2.40 42.83 -37.95
C ILE A 20 3.20 42.05 -36.90
N GLY A 21 3.87 42.74 -35.98
CA GLY A 21 4.62 42.10 -34.89
C GLY A 21 3.73 41.22 -34.00
N THR A 22 2.57 41.74 -33.62
CA THR A 22 1.59 41.01 -32.82
C THR A 22 1.04 39.78 -33.58
N ALA A 23 0.74 39.93 -34.85
CA ALA A 23 0.28 38.81 -35.71
C ALA A 23 1.32 37.72 -35.82
N LEU A 24 2.60 38.07 -35.99
CA LEU A 24 3.70 37.10 -36.05
C LEU A 24 3.93 36.39 -34.73
N ILE A 25 3.80 37.07 -33.59
CA ILE A 25 3.89 36.45 -32.23
C ILE A 25 2.72 35.47 -32.01
N LEU A 26 1.49 35.86 -32.40
CA LEU A 26 0.34 34.98 -32.34
C LEU A 26 0.45 33.75 -33.26
N ALA A 27 0.97 33.94 -34.45
CA ALA A 27 1.23 32.85 -35.40
C ALA A 27 2.33 31.89 -34.87
N ALA A 28 3.43 32.42 -34.32
CA ALA A 28 4.48 31.63 -33.69
C ALA A 28 3.96 30.87 -32.44
N ALA A 29 3.16 31.51 -31.60
CA ALA A 29 2.53 30.85 -30.46
C ALA A 29 1.55 29.74 -30.89
N ALA A 30 0.76 29.99 -31.95
CA ALA A 30 -0.12 28.97 -32.54
C ALA A 30 0.66 27.78 -33.11
N ILE A 31 1.76 28.04 -33.80
CA ILE A 31 2.65 26.98 -34.35
C ILE A 31 3.28 26.19 -33.19
N LEU A 32 3.76 26.84 -32.14
CA LEU A 32 4.30 26.16 -30.93
C LEU A 32 3.26 25.32 -30.24
N LEU A 33 2.03 25.83 -30.08
CA LEU A 33 0.91 25.10 -29.48
C LEU A 33 0.46 23.88 -30.32
N ILE A 34 0.53 23.98 -31.63
CA ILE A 34 0.20 22.87 -32.57
C ILE A 34 1.34 21.88 -32.67
N SER A 35 2.59 22.33 -32.53
CA SER A 35 3.81 21.53 -32.65
C SER A 35 4.24 20.91 -31.30
N ASP A 36 3.52 21.14 -30.22
CA ASP A 36 3.86 20.51 -28.93
C ASP A 36 3.69 18.99 -29.03
N PRO A 37 4.82 18.22 -29.01
CA PRO A 37 4.76 16.76 -29.14
C PRO A 37 3.97 16.12 -27.98
N ARG A 38 3.86 16.78 -26.81
CA ARG A 38 3.09 16.29 -25.65
C ARG A 38 1.58 16.35 -25.92
N ARG A 39 1.10 17.35 -26.64
CA ARG A 39 -0.30 17.47 -27.03
C ARG A 39 -0.68 16.48 -28.12
N ASN A 40 0.22 16.17 -29.04
CA ASN A 40 0.02 15.17 -30.08
C ASN A 40 0.13 13.73 -29.54
N GLN A 41 0.85 13.48 -28.44
CA GLN A 41 0.85 12.20 -27.75
C GLN A 41 -0.45 11.96 -26.97
N ALA A 42 -1.07 12.98 -26.40
CA ALA A 42 -2.39 12.88 -25.78
C ALA A 42 -3.52 12.61 -26.78
N ALA A 43 -3.36 13.03 -28.05
CA ALA A 43 -4.33 12.79 -29.13
C ALA A 43 -4.19 11.42 -29.81
N LYS A 44 -3.10 10.68 -29.58
CA LYS A 44 -2.91 9.28 -30.00
C LYS A 44 -3.15 8.31 -28.86
N SER A 45 -4.18 8.52 -28.05
CA SER A 45 -4.72 7.47 -27.20
C SER A 45 -5.18 6.34 -28.12
N SER A 46 -4.49 5.22 -28.11
CA SER A 46 -4.90 4.02 -28.86
C SER A 46 -6.35 3.71 -28.45
N THR A 47 -7.24 3.53 -29.42
CA THR A 47 -8.63 3.15 -29.23
C THR A 47 -8.79 1.77 -28.62
N VAL A 48 -7.70 1.03 -28.46
CA VAL A 48 -7.66 -0.29 -27.83
C VAL A 48 -7.41 -0.12 -26.33
N PRO A 49 -8.30 -0.60 -25.46
CA PRO A 49 -8.08 -0.57 -24.02
C PRO A 49 -6.80 -1.28 -23.62
N LYS A 50 -6.02 -0.67 -22.71
CA LYS A 50 -4.84 -1.32 -22.12
C LYS A 50 -5.26 -2.53 -21.30
N LYS A 51 -4.59 -3.66 -21.50
CA LYS A 51 -4.86 -4.93 -20.79
C LYS A 51 -3.98 -5.01 -19.55
N ILE A 52 -4.59 -5.01 -18.38
CA ILE A 52 -3.91 -5.00 -17.10
C ILE A 52 -4.28 -6.26 -16.32
N ALA A 53 -3.28 -7.00 -15.89
CA ALA A 53 -3.48 -8.07 -14.91
C ALA A 53 -3.32 -7.52 -13.50
N VAL A 54 -4.29 -7.81 -12.63
CA VAL A 54 -4.24 -7.53 -11.20
C VAL A 54 -4.19 -8.84 -10.46
N ILE A 55 -3.12 -9.10 -9.70
CA ILE A 55 -2.90 -10.38 -9.02
C ILE A 55 -2.90 -10.15 -7.52
N ASN A 56 -3.90 -10.69 -6.83
CA ASN A 56 -3.98 -10.74 -5.38
C ASN A 56 -3.46 -12.10 -4.89
N TYR A 57 -2.83 -12.12 -3.69
CA TYR A 57 -2.35 -13.37 -3.11
C TYR A 57 -3.46 -14.17 -2.45
N ALA A 58 -4.34 -13.52 -1.69
CA ALA A 58 -5.42 -14.17 -0.96
C ALA A 58 -6.57 -13.20 -0.72
N SER A 59 -7.80 -13.71 -0.59
CA SER A 59 -8.95 -12.96 -0.12
C SER A 59 -8.91 -12.90 1.42
N VAL A 60 -8.22 -11.90 1.93
CA VAL A 60 -8.16 -11.58 3.36
C VAL A 60 -8.52 -10.10 3.55
N PRO A 61 -9.14 -9.71 4.68
CA PRO A 61 -9.72 -8.37 4.85
C PRO A 61 -8.76 -7.22 4.52
N VAL A 62 -7.48 -7.34 4.87
CA VAL A 62 -6.47 -6.31 4.63
C VAL A 62 -6.11 -6.18 3.15
N LEU A 63 -6.01 -7.28 2.40
CA LEU A 63 -5.72 -7.26 0.98
C LEU A 63 -6.93 -6.83 0.16
N ASP A 64 -8.14 -7.23 0.57
CA ASP A 64 -9.39 -6.80 -0.06
C ASP A 64 -9.61 -5.29 0.11
N GLU A 65 -9.30 -4.73 1.30
CA GLU A 65 -9.32 -3.29 1.54
C GLU A 65 -8.32 -2.54 0.64
N GLY A 66 -7.11 -3.07 0.50
CA GLY A 66 -6.08 -2.50 -0.36
C GLY A 66 -6.42 -2.59 -1.85
N GLU A 67 -7.02 -3.71 -2.31
CA GLU A 67 -7.51 -3.85 -3.68
C GLU A 67 -8.64 -2.85 -3.97
N ALA A 68 -9.58 -2.67 -3.04
CA ALA A 68 -10.64 -1.66 -3.17
C ALA A 68 -10.03 -0.25 -3.31
N GLY A 69 -8.99 0.07 -2.52
CA GLY A 69 -8.23 1.30 -2.66
C GLY A 69 -7.58 1.43 -4.04
N LEU A 70 -6.89 0.38 -4.52
CA LEU A 70 -6.27 0.35 -5.84
C LEU A 70 -7.28 0.68 -6.96
N MET A 71 -8.45 0.04 -6.92
CA MET A 71 -9.51 0.30 -7.89
C MET A 71 -10.01 1.75 -7.80
N ALA A 72 -10.23 2.28 -6.59
CA ALA A 72 -10.61 3.67 -6.40
C ALA A 72 -9.56 4.66 -6.93
N GLY A 73 -8.27 4.38 -6.76
CA GLY A 73 -7.18 5.20 -7.31
C GLY A 73 -7.12 5.16 -8.84
N LEU A 74 -7.31 4.00 -9.45
CA LEU A 74 -7.39 3.87 -10.91
C LEU A 74 -8.59 4.65 -11.46
N GLU A 75 -9.76 4.53 -10.83
CA GLU A 75 -10.99 5.23 -11.24
C GLU A 75 -10.85 6.75 -11.07
N GLU A 76 -10.32 7.23 -9.95
CA GLU A 76 -10.04 8.66 -9.71
C GLU A 76 -9.10 9.23 -10.77
N ALA A 77 -8.11 8.44 -11.18
CA ALA A 77 -7.25 8.78 -12.30
C ALA A 77 -7.96 8.65 -13.67
N GLY A 78 -9.22 8.23 -13.73
CA GLY A 78 -9.98 8.08 -14.98
C GLY A 78 -9.66 6.80 -15.76
N LEU A 79 -9.02 5.79 -15.15
CA LEU A 79 -8.86 4.45 -15.72
C LEU A 79 -10.01 3.57 -15.23
N VAL A 80 -10.98 3.33 -16.11
CA VAL A 80 -12.23 2.64 -15.78
C VAL A 80 -12.30 1.33 -16.55
N ASP A 81 -12.45 0.22 -15.81
CA ASP A 81 -12.57 -1.12 -16.39
C ASP A 81 -13.72 -1.22 -17.37
N GLY A 82 -13.49 -1.88 -18.50
CA GLY A 82 -14.44 -2.01 -19.60
C GLY A 82 -14.65 -0.75 -20.45
N LYS A 83 -14.00 0.40 -20.11
CA LYS A 83 -14.09 1.63 -20.91
C LYS A 83 -12.77 1.92 -21.65
N ASN A 84 -11.70 2.15 -20.90
CA ASN A 84 -10.40 2.53 -21.46
C ASN A 84 -9.24 1.66 -20.96
N VAL A 85 -9.52 0.77 -20.01
CA VAL A 85 -8.66 -0.35 -19.61
C VAL A 85 -9.50 -1.63 -19.57
N ALA A 86 -8.83 -2.78 -19.73
CA ALA A 86 -9.41 -4.11 -19.51
C ALA A 86 -8.65 -4.75 -18.35
N LEU A 87 -9.28 -4.85 -17.20
CA LEU A 87 -8.70 -5.44 -16.00
C LEU A 87 -9.03 -6.94 -15.94
N LYS A 88 -8.01 -7.78 -15.85
CA LYS A 88 -8.17 -9.21 -15.52
C LYS A 88 -7.63 -9.45 -14.13
N ARG A 89 -8.50 -9.91 -13.22
CA ARG A 89 -8.16 -10.17 -11.83
C ARG A 89 -7.84 -11.64 -11.62
N TYR A 90 -6.84 -11.89 -10.81
CA TYR A 90 -6.40 -13.22 -10.40
C TYR A 90 -6.25 -13.25 -8.88
N ASN A 91 -6.51 -14.41 -8.30
CA ASN A 91 -6.28 -14.67 -6.88
C ASN A 91 -5.55 -16.00 -6.72
N ALA A 92 -4.48 -16.01 -5.95
CA ALA A 92 -3.69 -17.21 -5.69
C ALA A 92 -4.23 -18.05 -4.51
N GLU A 93 -5.31 -17.59 -3.84
CA GLU A 93 -5.98 -18.26 -2.72
C GLU A 93 -5.03 -18.64 -1.56
N GLY A 94 -3.97 -17.81 -1.37
CA GLY A 94 -2.96 -18.05 -0.34
C GLY A 94 -1.96 -19.16 -0.67
N ASP A 95 -2.03 -19.71 -1.88
CA ASP A 95 -1.15 -20.80 -2.31
C ASP A 95 0.01 -20.29 -3.18
N ARG A 96 1.23 -20.56 -2.75
CA ARG A 96 2.44 -20.09 -3.43
C ARG A 96 2.63 -20.72 -4.81
N ALA A 97 2.27 -22.00 -4.96
CA ALA A 97 2.41 -22.71 -6.24
C ALA A 97 1.42 -22.12 -7.26
N THR A 98 0.19 -21.84 -6.84
CA THR A 98 -0.82 -21.14 -7.64
C THR A 98 -0.34 -19.75 -8.03
N ALA A 99 0.26 -18.98 -7.12
CA ALA A 99 0.84 -17.66 -7.43
C ALA A 99 1.91 -17.75 -8.53
N ILE A 100 2.78 -18.76 -8.49
CA ILE A 100 3.81 -18.99 -9.51
C ILE A 100 3.19 -19.35 -10.86
N LEU A 101 2.13 -20.16 -10.88
CA LEU A 101 1.42 -20.55 -12.12
C LEU A 101 0.74 -19.33 -12.76
N ILE A 102 0.03 -18.53 -11.95
CA ILE A 102 -0.60 -17.28 -12.40
C ILE A 102 0.46 -16.31 -12.94
N ALA A 103 1.58 -16.14 -12.23
CA ALA A 103 2.67 -15.27 -12.67
C ALA A 103 3.20 -15.66 -14.05
N LYS A 104 3.45 -16.94 -14.30
CA LYS A 104 3.91 -17.47 -15.61
C LYS A 104 2.87 -17.25 -16.70
N GLU A 105 1.60 -17.54 -16.43
CA GLU A 105 0.49 -17.29 -17.37
C GLU A 105 0.44 -15.81 -17.77
N VAL A 106 0.38 -14.93 -16.78
CA VAL A 106 0.23 -13.49 -16.99
C VAL A 106 1.41 -12.89 -17.75
N VAL A 107 2.62 -13.26 -17.35
CA VAL A 107 3.83 -12.74 -18.01
C VAL A 107 3.96 -13.22 -19.46
N SER A 108 3.43 -14.41 -19.79
CA SER A 108 3.42 -14.96 -21.16
C SER A 108 2.25 -14.44 -22.00
N SER A 109 1.23 -13.80 -21.40
CA SER A 109 0.05 -13.30 -22.10
C SER A 109 0.33 -11.95 -22.78
N ASP A 110 -0.68 -11.38 -23.42
CA ASP A 110 -0.63 -10.10 -24.15
C ASP A 110 -0.97 -8.88 -23.27
N VAL A 111 -0.82 -8.99 -21.93
CA VAL A 111 -1.05 -7.86 -21.03
C VAL A 111 0.00 -6.76 -21.19
N ASP A 112 -0.44 -5.50 -21.09
CA ASP A 112 0.42 -4.32 -21.16
C ASP A 112 1.15 -4.06 -19.82
N ALA A 113 0.52 -4.39 -18.70
CA ALA A 113 1.10 -4.23 -17.38
C ALA A 113 0.53 -5.25 -16.38
N VAL A 114 1.29 -5.49 -15.32
CA VAL A 114 0.91 -6.34 -14.19
C VAL A 114 0.91 -5.51 -12.91
N ILE A 115 -0.12 -5.63 -12.10
CA ILE A 115 -0.20 -5.06 -10.76
C ILE A 115 -0.27 -6.21 -9.76
N THR A 116 0.64 -6.23 -8.79
CA THR A 116 0.68 -7.28 -7.75
C THR A 116 0.37 -6.71 -6.37
N LEU A 117 -0.46 -7.41 -5.60
CA LEU A 117 -0.84 -7.09 -4.24
C LEU A 117 -0.26 -8.14 -3.28
N SER A 118 0.65 -7.74 -2.43
CA SER A 118 1.40 -8.53 -1.44
C SER A 118 2.76 -9.05 -1.92
N THR A 119 3.62 -9.38 -0.95
CA THR A 119 5.00 -9.82 -1.19
C THR A 119 5.11 -11.15 -1.94
N PRO A 120 4.33 -12.22 -1.63
CA PRO A 120 4.45 -13.49 -2.34
C PRO A 120 4.18 -13.40 -3.84
N VAL A 121 3.17 -12.61 -4.26
CA VAL A 121 2.90 -12.44 -5.71
C VAL A 121 3.87 -11.47 -6.37
N LEU A 122 4.39 -10.46 -5.65
CA LEU A 122 5.50 -9.64 -6.15
C LEU A 122 6.69 -10.54 -6.50
N GLN A 123 7.11 -11.42 -5.60
CA GLN A 123 8.23 -12.34 -5.82
C GLN A 123 7.97 -13.28 -6.99
N ALA A 124 6.77 -13.88 -7.06
CA ALA A 124 6.40 -14.79 -8.14
C ALA A 124 6.46 -14.10 -9.52
N VAL A 125 5.88 -12.88 -9.62
CA VAL A 125 5.88 -12.11 -10.88
C VAL A 125 7.27 -11.57 -11.19
N ALA A 126 8.03 -11.06 -10.25
CA ALA A 126 9.39 -10.58 -10.49
C ALA A 126 10.28 -11.67 -11.08
N ASN A 127 10.22 -12.89 -10.53
CA ASN A 127 10.95 -14.05 -11.03
C ASN A 127 10.50 -14.46 -12.45
N ALA A 128 9.20 -14.55 -12.70
CA ALA A 128 8.67 -14.92 -14.01
C ALA A 128 8.94 -13.85 -15.08
N ASN A 129 8.99 -12.56 -14.69
CA ASN A 129 9.12 -11.41 -15.56
C ASN A 129 10.59 -11.00 -15.86
N ALA A 130 11.57 -11.72 -15.33
CA ALA A 130 12.99 -11.38 -15.48
C ALA A 130 13.43 -11.23 -16.95
N GLU A 131 12.92 -12.06 -17.84
CA GLU A 131 13.23 -12.04 -19.26
C GLU A 131 12.28 -11.14 -20.07
N SER A 132 10.96 -11.24 -19.83
CA SER A 132 9.94 -10.52 -20.59
C SER A 132 9.86 -9.04 -20.25
N ARG A 133 10.28 -8.64 -19.04
CA ARG A 133 10.38 -7.24 -18.60
C ARG A 133 9.11 -6.43 -18.83
N LYS A 134 7.94 -7.07 -18.67
CA LYS A 134 6.66 -6.36 -18.73
C LYS A 134 6.58 -5.33 -17.59
N THR A 135 5.89 -4.24 -17.85
CA THR A 135 5.60 -3.22 -16.84
C THR A 135 4.97 -3.85 -15.62
N HIS A 136 5.59 -3.69 -14.46
CA HIS A 136 5.17 -4.30 -13.21
C HIS A 136 5.05 -3.23 -12.12
N ILE A 137 3.86 -3.07 -11.58
CA ILE A 137 3.57 -2.20 -10.44
C ILE A 137 3.23 -3.10 -9.25
N PHE A 138 3.85 -2.87 -8.10
CA PHE A 138 3.52 -3.62 -6.90
C PHE A 138 2.96 -2.70 -5.80
N THR A 139 2.12 -3.29 -4.94
CA THR A 139 1.53 -2.62 -3.78
C THR A 139 1.32 -3.60 -2.63
N LEU A 140 1.02 -3.10 -1.44
CA LEU A 140 0.77 -3.88 -0.24
C LEU A 140 1.92 -4.86 0.06
N THR A 141 3.13 -4.47 -0.31
CA THR A 141 4.35 -5.24 -0.10
C THR A 141 5.06 -4.71 1.13
N THR A 142 5.18 -5.53 2.16
CA THR A 142 5.75 -5.12 3.45
C THR A 142 7.16 -4.56 3.29
N ASP A 143 8.05 -5.30 2.65
CA ASP A 143 9.46 -4.95 2.52
C ASP A 143 9.96 -5.33 1.11
N PRO A 144 9.83 -4.45 0.11
CA PRO A 144 10.30 -4.75 -1.24
C PRO A 144 11.82 -4.86 -1.34
N TRP A 145 12.56 -4.27 -0.40
CA TRP A 145 14.03 -4.35 -0.35
C TRP A 145 14.50 -5.71 0.15
N GLY A 146 13.83 -6.27 1.16
CA GLY A 146 14.08 -7.61 1.67
C GLY A 146 13.44 -8.73 0.85
N ALA A 147 12.60 -8.40 -0.14
CA ALA A 147 11.91 -9.39 -0.97
C ALA A 147 12.79 -10.03 -2.07
N GLU A 148 14.04 -9.58 -2.22
CA GLU A 148 15.00 -10.09 -3.21
C GLU A 148 14.54 -9.99 -4.68
N VAL A 149 13.79 -8.92 -4.98
CA VAL A 149 13.24 -8.66 -6.33
C VAL A 149 14.05 -7.63 -7.13
N GLY A 150 15.27 -7.33 -6.67
CA GLY A 150 16.17 -6.38 -7.31
C GLY A 150 15.97 -4.92 -6.90
N VAL A 151 15.12 -4.65 -5.90
CA VAL A 151 15.00 -3.32 -5.27
C VAL A 151 16.06 -3.21 -4.16
N ARG A 152 16.85 -2.13 -4.16
CA ARG A 152 17.94 -1.93 -3.19
C ARG A 152 17.61 -0.82 -2.20
N SER A 153 17.88 -1.10 -0.93
CA SER A 153 17.54 -0.21 0.19
C SER A 153 18.38 1.06 0.26
N GLU A 154 19.62 1.01 -0.24
CA GLU A 154 20.56 2.15 -0.20
C GLU A 154 20.22 3.23 -1.22
N ASN A 155 19.50 2.86 -2.28
CA ASN A 155 19.07 3.78 -3.32
C ASN A 155 17.68 3.40 -3.83
N HIS A 156 16.67 4.10 -3.37
CA HIS A 156 15.28 3.84 -3.74
C HIS A 156 14.99 3.93 -5.24
N ALA A 157 15.87 4.56 -6.02
CA ALA A 157 15.82 4.58 -7.47
C ALA A 157 16.56 3.40 -8.14
N ASP A 158 17.29 2.56 -7.37
CA ASP A 158 17.98 1.37 -7.88
C ASP A 158 17.05 0.16 -7.81
N HIS A 159 16.28 -0.02 -8.85
CA HIS A 159 15.35 -1.13 -9.04
C HIS A 159 15.25 -1.50 -10.53
N PRO A 160 14.67 -2.66 -10.90
CA PRO A 160 14.46 -3.03 -12.30
C PRO A 160 13.68 -1.94 -13.05
N PRO A 161 14.15 -1.49 -14.24
CA PRO A 161 13.59 -0.32 -14.94
C PRO A 161 12.15 -0.49 -15.43
N TYR A 162 11.63 -1.71 -15.38
CA TYR A 162 10.24 -2.06 -15.75
C TYR A 162 9.33 -2.24 -14.52
N MET A 163 9.84 -2.04 -13.29
CA MET A 163 9.11 -2.27 -12.05
C MET A 163 9.15 -1.03 -11.16
N THR A 164 8.05 -0.72 -10.49
CA THR A 164 7.96 0.28 -9.40
C THR A 164 6.80 -0.05 -8.48
N GLY A 165 6.68 0.65 -7.36
CA GLY A 165 5.59 0.47 -6.39
C GLY A 165 5.89 1.12 -5.06
N HIS A 166 5.06 0.81 -4.07
CA HIS A 166 5.23 1.27 -2.69
C HIS A 166 5.49 0.10 -1.75
N GLY A 167 6.54 0.23 -0.92
CA GLY A 167 6.69 -0.58 0.29
C GLY A 167 5.63 -0.19 1.32
N THR A 168 5.24 -1.13 2.18
CA THR A 168 4.24 -0.93 3.24
C THR A 168 4.75 -1.52 4.54
N LEU A 169 5.99 -1.15 4.91
CA LEU A 169 6.62 -1.62 6.15
C LEU A 169 5.87 -1.05 7.35
N GLN A 170 5.36 -1.95 8.16
CA GLN A 170 4.50 -1.61 9.27
C GLN A 170 5.28 -0.98 10.45
N PRO A 171 4.64 -0.11 11.26
CA PRO A 171 5.25 0.53 12.42
C PRO A 171 5.33 -0.42 13.63
N VAL A 172 6.01 -1.57 13.46
CA VAL A 172 6.09 -2.63 14.48
C VAL A 172 6.63 -2.08 15.81
N ALA A 173 7.71 -1.28 15.77
CA ALA A 173 8.30 -0.73 16.98
C ALA A 173 7.34 0.21 17.73
N SER A 174 6.62 1.07 17.01
CA SER A 174 5.61 1.98 17.60
C SER A 174 4.46 1.20 18.22
N LEU A 175 3.99 0.13 17.56
CA LEU A 175 2.93 -0.73 18.08
C LEU A 175 3.34 -1.42 19.41
N PHE A 176 4.57 -1.95 19.51
CA PHE A 176 5.05 -2.57 20.74
C PHE A 176 5.24 -1.54 21.88
N ARG A 177 5.64 -0.30 21.57
CA ARG A 177 5.69 0.78 22.54
C ARG A 177 4.29 1.13 23.07
N LEU A 178 3.29 1.18 22.19
CA LEU A 178 1.90 1.34 22.60
C LEU A 178 1.42 0.15 23.47
N ALA A 179 1.78 -1.08 23.14
CA ALA A 179 1.45 -2.25 23.95
C ALA A 179 2.05 -2.13 25.37
N ARG A 180 3.29 -1.68 25.49
CA ARG A 180 3.95 -1.43 26.78
C ARG A 180 3.33 -0.24 27.52
N GLU A 181 2.90 0.80 26.81
CA GLU A 181 2.17 1.94 27.41
C GLU A 181 0.85 1.48 28.01
N ALA A 182 0.07 0.69 27.25
CA ALA A 182 -1.20 0.14 27.70
C ALA A 182 -1.05 -0.93 28.82
N ASN A 183 0.05 -1.68 28.83
CA ASN A 183 0.38 -2.63 29.89
C ASN A 183 1.86 -2.48 30.31
N PRO A 184 2.17 -1.63 31.32
CA PRO A 184 3.54 -1.40 31.78
C PRO A 184 4.23 -2.66 32.33
N GLN A 185 3.49 -3.68 32.70
CA GLN A 185 4.00 -4.95 33.23
C GLN A 185 4.18 -6.04 32.15
N LEU A 186 3.87 -5.74 30.88
CA LEU A 186 3.95 -6.70 29.79
C LEU A 186 5.37 -7.28 29.67
N LYS A 187 5.52 -8.58 29.85
CA LYS A 187 6.83 -9.27 29.81
C LYS A 187 6.92 -10.32 28.72
N LYS A 188 5.80 -10.92 28.33
CA LYS A 188 5.81 -12.07 27.45
C LYS A 188 4.76 -11.93 26.32
N VAL A 189 5.22 -11.80 25.09
CA VAL A 189 4.35 -11.68 23.90
C VAL A 189 4.57 -12.86 22.98
N GLY A 190 3.48 -13.49 22.54
CA GLY A 190 3.52 -14.57 21.55
C GLY A 190 3.42 -14.04 20.12
N VAL A 191 4.04 -14.74 19.18
CA VAL A 191 3.84 -14.53 17.74
C VAL A 191 3.76 -15.87 17.03
N VAL A 192 2.76 -16.00 16.15
CA VAL A 192 2.71 -17.08 15.13
C VAL A 192 3.14 -16.46 13.81
N TRP A 193 4.04 -17.10 13.08
CA TRP A 193 4.55 -16.56 11.83
C TRP A 193 5.04 -17.64 10.85
N ASN A 194 5.01 -17.33 9.54
CA ASN A 194 5.49 -18.22 8.50
C ASN A 194 6.89 -17.81 8.02
N PRO A 195 7.94 -18.60 8.31
CA PRO A 195 9.31 -18.27 7.91
C PRO A 195 9.55 -18.34 6.39
N SER A 196 8.62 -18.90 5.63
CA SER A 196 8.70 -18.95 4.16
C SER A 196 8.19 -17.66 3.49
N GLU A 197 7.58 -16.75 4.25
CA GLU A 197 7.14 -15.44 3.78
C GLU A 197 8.15 -14.36 4.19
N SER A 198 8.80 -13.69 3.22
CA SER A 198 9.80 -12.65 3.52
C SER A 198 9.19 -11.43 4.23
N ASN A 199 7.91 -11.09 3.98
CA ASN A 199 7.16 -10.08 4.73
C ASN A 199 7.01 -10.45 6.20
N SER A 200 6.76 -11.71 6.49
CA SER A 200 6.64 -12.25 7.85
C SER A 200 8.00 -12.22 8.57
N GLU A 201 9.05 -12.63 7.90
CA GLU A 201 10.42 -12.56 8.42
C GLU A 201 10.85 -11.13 8.72
N SER A 202 10.66 -10.19 7.79
CA SER A 202 10.99 -8.77 7.98
C SER A 202 10.26 -8.18 9.17
N SER A 203 8.97 -8.45 9.32
CA SER A 203 8.15 -7.99 10.46
C SER A 203 8.62 -8.60 11.78
N THR A 204 8.90 -9.91 11.80
CA THR A 204 9.36 -10.63 13.01
C THR A 204 10.75 -10.20 13.44
N LYS A 205 11.64 -9.89 12.48
CA LYS A 205 12.96 -9.32 12.77
C LYS A 205 12.86 -7.95 13.47
N LEU A 206 11.93 -7.09 13.05
CA LEU A 206 11.66 -5.82 13.74
C LEU A 206 11.08 -6.05 15.14
N ALA A 207 10.18 -7.04 15.30
CA ALA A 207 9.61 -7.39 16.59
C ALA A 207 10.68 -7.89 17.58
N ARG A 208 11.59 -8.77 17.16
CA ARG A 208 12.71 -9.23 17.99
C ARG A 208 13.55 -8.05 18.49
N LYS A 209 13.85 -7.09 17.59
CA LYS A 209 14.63 -5.90 17.95
C LYS A 209 13.93 -5.06 19.02
N ILE A 210 12.67 -4.68 18.79
CA ILE A 210 11.93 -3.85 19.74
C ILE A 210 11.63 -4.58 21.05
N CYS A 211 11.36 -5.87 21.01
CA CYS A 211 11.17 -6.69 22.23
C CYS A 211 12.42 -6.70 23.08
N THR A 212 13.62 -6.82 22.50
CA THR A 212 14.90 -6.72 23.20
C THR A 212 15.04 -5.33 23.86
N GLU A 213 14.75 -4.24 23.13
CA GLU A 213 14.80 -2.87 23.67
C GLU A 213 13.83 -2.64 24.82
N LEU A 214 12.65 -3.29 24.78
CA LEU A 214 11.61 -3.17 25.79
C LEU A 214 11.69 -4.23 26.88
N GLU A 215 12.67 -5.11 26.90
CA GLU A 215 12.76 -6.24 27.83
C GLU A 215 11.49 -7.10 27.83
N ILE A 216 11.00 -7.44 26.63
CA ILE A 216 9.87 -8.34 26.38
C ILE A 216 10.41 -9.65 25.81
N ASP A 217 9.99 -10.78 26.39
CA ASP A 217 10.24 -12.10 25.83
C ASP A 217 9.29 -12.33 24.64
N LEU A 218 9.83 -12.39 23.42
CA LEU A 218 9.07 -12.75 22.24
C LEU A 218 9.07 -14.28 22.06
N ILE A 219 7.91 -14.89 22.29
CA ILE A 219 7.72 -16.35 22.18
C ILE A 219 7.22 -16.67 20.79
N GLU A 220 8.05 -17.34 20.01
CA GLU A 220 7.78 -17.61 18.60
C GLU A 220 7.28 -19.04 18.38
N VAL A 221 6.25 -19.20 17.53
CA VAL A 221 5.79 -20.45 16.97
C VAL A 221 5.66 -20.28 15.46
N THR A 222 6.27 -21.16 14.68
CA THR A 222 6.23 -21.12 13.22
C THR A 222 5.12 -21.99 12.66
N VAL A 223 4.57 -21.57 11.53
CA VAL A 223 3.58 -22.31 10.74
C VAL A 223 3.98 -22.27 9.25
N ASP A 224 3.52 -23.24 8.49
CA ASP A 224 3.68 -23.32 7.03
C ASP A 224 2.34 -23.15 6.29
N SER A 225 1.23 -23.21 7.02
CA SER A 225 -0.12 -23.12 6.47
C SER A 225 -1.09 -22.46 7.44
N SER A 226 -2.18 -21.88 6.92
CA SER A 226 -3.23 -21.26 7.73
C SER A 226 -3.96 -22.26 8.63
N SER A 227 -4.06 -23.53 8.23
CA SER A 227 -4.67 -24.60 9.03
C SER A 227 -3.90 -24.91 10.32
N ALA A 228 -2.59 -24.64 10.37
CA ALA A 228 -1.75 -24.84 11.55
C ALA A 228 -1.86 -23.72 12.60
N VAL A 229 -2.48 -22.57 12.26
CA VAL A 229 -2.53 -21.37 13.13
C VAL A 229 -3.29 -21.65 14.44
N LEU A 230 -4.34 -22.44 14.41
CA LEU A 230 -5.09 -22.83 15.62
C LEU A 230 -4.19 -23.52 16.66
N ASP A 231 -3.46 -24.54 16.23
CA ASP A 231 -2.61 -25.32 17.13
C ASP A 231 -1.39 -24.52 17.57
N ALA A 232 -0.83 -23.70 16.70
CA ALA A 232 0.23 -22.76 17.04
C ALA A 232 -0.22 -21.72 18.08
N THR A 233 -1.46 -21.21 17.97
CA THR A 233 -2.05 -20.30 18.96
C THR A 233 -2.20 -20.98 20.32
N LYS A 234 -2.72 -22.20 20.35
CA LYS A 234 -2.82 -23.01 21.59
C LYS A 234 -1.44 -23.28 22.20
N ALA A 235 -0.43 -23.54 21.38
CA ALA A 235 0.94 -23.73 21.84
C ALA A 235 1.52 -22.46 22.51
N LEU A 236 1.23 -21.27 21.98
CA LEU A 236 1.59 -20.00 22.64
C LEU A 236 0.88 -19.84 23.98
N LEU A 237 -0.43 -20.10 24.03
CA LEU A 237 -1.23 -20.01 25.25
C LEU A 237 -0.70 -20.97 26.34
N GLY A 238 -0.29 -22.17 25.95
CA GLY A 238 0.37 -23.14 26.86
C GLY A 238 1.74 -22.70 27.39
N ARG A 239 2.34 -21.65 26.77
CA ARG A 239 3.60 -21.02 27.23
C ARG A 239 3.37 -19.77 28.08
N GLU A 240 2.11 -19.52 28.48
CA GLU A 240 1.69 -18.43 29.37
C GLU A 240 2.06 -17.05 28.82
N VAL A 241 1.84 -16.81 27.52
CA VAL A 241 1.99 -15.47 26.93
C VAL A 241 0.91 -14.53 27.47
N GLU A 242 1.26 -13.26 27.68
CA GLU A 242 0.37 -12.23 28.23
C GLU A 242 -0.42 -11.50 27.16
N ALA A 243 0.07 -11.56 25.92
CA ALA A 243 -0.59 -11.10 24.72
C ALA A 243 -0.06 -11.84 23.49
N ILE A 244 -0.79 -11.81 22.39
CA ILE A 244 -0.31 -12.27 21.08
C ILE A 244 -0.23 -11.08 20.14
N TRP A 245 0.89 -10.95 19.45
CA TRP A 245 1.06 -10.02 18.36
C TRP A 245 0.88 -10.72 17.01
N ALA A 246 0.04 -10.14 16.14
CA ALA A 246 -0.11 -10.57 14.76
C ALA A 246 0.51 -9.51 13.83
N GLY A 247 1.59 -9.87 13.16
CA GLY A 247 2.32 -9.02 12.23
C GLY A 247 1.80 -9.10 10.80
N GLY A 248 2.64 -8.66 9.84
CA GLY A 248 2.35 -8.69 8.40
C GLY A 248 2.62 -10.08 7.79
N ASP A 249 1.78 -11.05 8.08
CA ASP A 249 1.88 -12.45 7.66
C ASP A 249 0.60 -12.86 6.94
N SER A 250 0.71 -13.31 5.68
CA SER A 250 -0.47 -13.66 4.86
C SER A 250 -1.08 -14.99 5.29
N THR A 251 -0.25 -15.95 5.73
CA THR A 251 -0.68 -17.25 6.24
C THR A 251 -1.48 -17.11 7.53
N VAL A 252 -0.97 -16.31 8.48
CA VAL A 252 -1.66 -16.01 9.73
C VAL A 252 -2.90 -15.15 9.50
N GLY A 253 -2.80 -14.16 8.59
CA GLY A 253 -3.90 -13.30 8.19
C GLY A 253 -5.13 -14.06 7.69
N ALA A 254 -4.92 -15.18 6.97
CA ALA A 254 -6.00 -16.05 6.50
C ALA A 254 -6.73 -16.80 7.64
N ALA A 255 -6.13 -16.89 8.83
CA ALA A 255 -6.72 -17.55 10.01
C ALA A 255 -6.81 -16.62 11.23
N ILE A 256 -6.80 -15.31 11.01
CA ILE A 256 -6.74 -14.30 12.08
C ILE A 256 -7.94 -14.37 13.02
N ASP A 257 -9.14 -14.65 12.50
CA ASP A 257 -10.36 -14.80 13.30
C ASP A 257 -10.23 -15.97 14.30
N THR A 258 -9.64 -17.08 13.85
CA THR A 258 -9.38 -18.26 14.68
C THR A 258 -8.37 -17.93 15.80
N MET A 259 -7.29 -17.23 15.46
CA MET A 259 -6.29 -16.80 16.45
C MET A 259 -6.93 -15.88 17.50
N ILE A 260 -7.64 -14.85 17.06
CA ILE A 260 -8.26 -13.85 17.97
C ILE A 260 -9.29 -14.51 18.87
N SER A 261 -10.17 -15.37 18.34
CA SER A 261 -11.20 -16.04 19.15
C SER A 261 -10.59 -16.98 20.18
N THR A 262 -9.62 -17.81 19.76
CA THR A 262 -8.92 -18.76 20.64
C THR A 262 -8.18 -18.03 21.78
N ALA A 263 -7.46 -16.96 21.45
CA ALA A 263 -6.74 -16.15 22.44
C ALA A 263 -7.71 -15.47 23.43
N ARG A 264 -8.81 -14.89 22.93
CA ARG A 264 -9.83 -14.25 23.74
C ARG A 264 -10.51 -15.23 24.72
N GLU A 265 -10.84 -16.45 24.29
CA GLU A 265 -11.39 -17.50 25.15
C GLU A 265 -10.43 -17.88 26.29
N ALA A 266 -9.13 -17.80 26.04
CA ALA A 266 -8.09 -18.01 27.06
C ALA A 266 -7.78 -16.76 27.91
N GLY A 267 -8.46 -15.64 27.69
CA GLY A 267 -8.23 -14.39 28.41
C GLY A 267 -6.95 -13.65 28.01
N VAL A 268 -6.43 -13.90 26.79
CA VAL A 268 -5.22 -13.30 26.25
C VAL A 268 -5.59 -12.37 25.09
N PRO A 269 -5.26 -11.07 25.13
CA PRO A 269 -5.56 -10.14 24.05
C PRO A 269 -4.63 -10.34 22.85
N VAL A 270 -5.15 -10.00 21.67
CA VAL A 270 -4.37 -9.90 20.43
C VAL A 270 -4.25 -8.43 20.04
N PHE A 271 -3.05 -7.97 19.68
CA PHE A 271 -2.80 -6.68 19.06
C PHE A 271 -2.08 -6.85 17.74
N THR A 272 -2.29 -5.95 16.78
CA THR A 272 -1.87 -6.20 15.40
C THR A 272 -1.33 -4.97 14.68
N ASN A 273 -0.59 -5.16 13.59
CA ASN A 273 -0.26 -4.10 12.65
C ASN A 273 -1.30 -3.94 11.52
N MET A 274 -2.44 -4.62 11.61
CA MET A 274 -3.51 -4.58 10.61
C MET A 274 -4.77 -3.94 11.23
N PRO A 275 -5.03 -2.62 11.00
CA PRO A 275 -6.13 -1.89 11.64
C PRO A 275 -7.49 -2.54 11.46
N VAL A 276 -7.73 -3.17 10.31
CA VAL A 276 -8.98 -3.89 10.04
C VAL A 276 -9.29 -4.99 11.06
N ASN A 277 -8.26 -5.60 11.68
CA ASN A 277 -8.42 -6.74 12.59
C ASN A 277 -9.10 -6.37 13.93
N VAL A 278 -9.23 -5.09 14.27
CA VAL A 278 -10.05 -4.69 15.42
C VAL A 278 -11.52 -5.02 15.21
N LYS A 279 -11.98 -5.14 13.97
CA LYS A 279 -13.33 -5.58 13.62
C LYS A 279 -13.57 -7.04 14.01
N GLN A 280 -12.51 -7.87 13.99
CA GLN A 280 -12.54 -9.28 14.40
C GLN A 280 -12.31 -9.47 15.91
N GLY A 281 -11.98 -8.42 16.65
CA GLY A 281 -11.81 -8.47 18.10
C GLY A 281 -10.37 -8.30 18.60
N ALA A 282 -9.42 -7.93 17.75
CA ALA A 282 -8.11 -7.48 18.23
C ALA A 282 -8.29 -6.27 19.16
N LEU A 283 -7.52 -6.22 20.25
CA LEU A 283 -7.66 -5.19 21.29
C LEU A 283 -7.39 -3.79 20.73
N PHE A 284 -6.30 -3.65 20.01
CA PHE A 284 -5.92 -2.46 19.26
C PHE A 284 -4.98 -2.82 18.10
N SER A 285 -4.82 -1.89 17.21
CA SER A 285 -3.89 -1.99 16.12
C SER A 285 -3.24 -0.63 15.81
N LEU A 286 -1.97 -0.66 15.43
CA LEU A 286 -1.31 0.47 14.78
C LEU A 286 -0.64 -0.06 13.51
N GLY A 287 -1.10 0.38 12.36
CA GLY A 287 -0.60 -0.10 11.09
C GLY A 287 -0.96 0.81 9.93
N ALA A 288 -0.62 0.42 8.71
CA ALA A 288 -0.99 1.18 7.54
C ALA A 288 -2.49 1.11 7.27
N ASP A 289 -3.04 2.22 6.76
CA ASP A 289 -4.34 2.26 6.12
C ASP A 289 -4.22 1.66 4.72
N TYR A 290 -4.62 0.42 4.56
CA TYR A 290 -4.45 -0.32 3.31
C TYR A 290 -5.31 0.20 2.17
N PHE A 291 -6.47 0.79 2.45
CA PHE A 291 -7.24 1.49 1.43
C PHE A 291 -6.47 2.69 0.87
N THR A 292 -5.89 3.50 1.76
CA THR A 292 -5.08 4.66 1.37
C THR A 292 -3.82 4.25 0.61
N VAL A 293 -3.15 3.17 1.04
CA VAL A 293 -1.98 2.61 0.33
C VAL A 293 -2.38 2.13 -1.06
N GLY A 294 -3.46 1.35 -1.16
CA GLY A 294 -3.98 0.87 -2.43
C GLY A 294 -4.35 2.02 -3.36
N LYS A 295 -5.03 3.05 -2.85
CA LYS A 295 -5.44 4.23 -3.61
C LYS A 295 -4.23 4.99 -4.18
N ALA A 296 -3.21 5.23 -3.36
CA ALA A 296 -1.97 5.85 -3.82
C ALA A 296 -1.30 5.02 -4.92
N SER A 297 -1.28 3.70 -4.76
CA SER A 297 -0.73 2.77 -5.76
C SER A 297 -1.57 2.73 -7.05
N GLY A 298 -2.89 2.90 -6.96
CA GLY A 298 -3.77 3.03 -8.13
C GLY A 298 -3.47 4.30 -8.93
N LEU A 299 -3.25 5.41 -8.23
CA LEU A 299 -2.83 6.68 -8.86
C LEU A 299 -1.44 6.54 -9.52
N LEU A 300 -0.49 5.88 -8.85
CA LEU A 300 0.83 5.57 -9.39
C LEU A 300 0.71 4.68 -10.63
N ALA A 301 -0.04 3.59 -10.54
CA ALA A 301 -0.27 2.67 -11.65
C ALA A 301 -0.87 3.39 -12.87
N ALA A 302 -1.81 4.31 -12.65
CA ALA A 302 -2.41 5.09 -13.73
C ALA A 302 -1.39 5.98 -14.47
N ARG A 303 -0.41 6.57 -13.78
CA ARG A 303 0.69 7.32 -14.39
C ARG A 303 1.53 6.42 -15.29
N VAL A 304 1.92 5.25 -14.78
CA VAL A 304 2.73 4.26 -15.51
C VAL A 304 1.98 3.70 -16.71
N ILE A 305 0.71 3.33 -16.55
CA ILE A 305 -0.15 2.82 -17.64
C ILE A 305 -0.30 3.87 -18.76
N ARG A 306 -0.27 5.16 -18.43
CA ARG A 306 -0.28 6.27 -19.40
C ARG A 306 1.07 6.55 -20.06
N GLY A 307 2.11 5.83 -19.70
CA GLY A 307 3.42 5.89 -20.36
C GLY A 307 4.53 6.58 -19.57
N GLU A 308 4.32 6.89 -18.28
CA GLU A 308 5.42 7.28 -17.41
C GLU A 308 6.33 6.06 -17.16
N SER A 309 7.64 6.26 -17.32
CA SER A 309 8.61 5.18 -17.16
C SER A 309 8.74 4.77 -15.69
N PRO A 310 8.55 3.50 -15.33
CA PRO A 310 8.82 3.01 -13.98
C PRO A 310 10.24 3.32 -13.50
N ALA A 311 11.23 3.28 -14.39
CA ALA A 311 12.64 3.52 -14.08
C ALA A 311 12.92 4.88 -13.42
N GLY A 312 12.06 5.87 -13.63
CA GLY A 312 12.18 7.20 -13.04
C GLY A 312 11.40 7.39 -11.73
N ILE A 313 10.71 6.37 -11.24
CA ILE A 313 9.84 6.46 -10.08
C ILE A 313 10.48 5.68 -8.92
N PRO A 314 10.98 6.35 -7.88
CA PRO A 314 11.60 5.68 -6.74
C PRO A 314 10.63 4.74 -6.02
N VAL A 315 11.17 3.66 -5.45
CA VAL A 315 10.43 2.78 -4.55
C VAL A 315 10.58 3.31 -3.13
N ASP A 316 9.50 3.90 -2.61
CA ASP A 316 9.45 4.44 -1.25
C ASP A 316 8.53 3.61 -0.36
N ASN A 317 8.75 3.68 0.97
CA ASN A 317 7.79 3.14 1.93
C ASN A 317 6.63 4.12 2.09
N PHE A 318 5.41 3.65 1.84
CA PHE A 318 4.19 4.41 2.06
C PHE A 318 3.24 3.61 2.96
N ALA A 319 3.29 3.91 4.25
CA ALA A 319 2.51 3.24 5.30
C ALA A 319 1.90 4.29 6.24
N PRO A 320 0.88 5.06 5.78
CA PRO A 320 0.21 6.04 6.62
C PRO A 320 -0.39 5.35 7.84
N GLU A 321 0.08 5.76 9.04
CA GLU A 321 -0.29 5.12 10.29
C GLU A 321 -1.75 5.37 10.64
N ASN A 322 -2.42 4.29 11.01
CA ASN A 322 -3.80 4.25 11.42
C ASN A 322 -3.89 3.52 12.78
N LEU A 323 -4.29 4.24 13.83
CA LEU A 323 -4.60 3.65 15.13
C LEU A 323 -6.06 3.19 15.12
N ALA A 324 -6.28 1.92 15.49
CA ALA A 324 -7.59 1.33 15.58
C ALA A 324 -7.82 0.68 16.96
N LEU A 325 -9.02 0.78 17.49
CA LEU A 325 -9.39 0.29 18.84
C LEU A 325 -10.64 -0.56 18.80
N ASN A 326 -10.68 -1.60 19.63
CA ASN A 326 -11.88 -2.34 19.94
C ASN A 326 -12.26 -2.15 21.42
N LYS A 327 -13.27 -1.33 21.70
CA LYS A 327 -13.75 -1.04 23.06
C LYS A 327 -14.42 -2.23 23.72
N VAL A 328 -15.01 -3.14 22.94
CA VAL A 328 -15.58 -4.38 23.49
C VAL A 328 -14.46 -5.26 24.04
N SER A 329 -13.38 -5.43 23.29
CA SER A 329 -12.19 -6.15 23.75
C SER A 329 -11.49 -5.41 24.90
N GLN A 330 -11.44 -4.06 24.86
CA GLN A 330 -10.88 -3.26 25.95
C GLN A 330 -11.58 -3.55 27.28
N GLU A 331 -12.90 -3.61 27.32
CA GLU A 331 -13.66 -3.95 28.54
C GLU A 331 -13.29 -5.34 29.09
N LEU A 332 -13.03 -6.32 28.23
CA LEU A 332 -12.62 -7.66 28.66
C LEU A 332 -11.24 -7.68 29.34
N PHE A 333 -10.32 -6.83 28.87
CA PHE A 333 -8.92 -6.85 29.30
C PHE A 333 -8.52 -5.67 30.19
N LYS A 334 -9.46 -4.79 30.57
CA LYS A 334 -9.20 -3.53 31.30
C LYS A 334 -8.49 -3.67 32.66
N SER A 335 -8.48 -4.87 33.25
CA SER A 335 -7.74 -5.11 34.49
C SER A 335 -6.24 -5.05 34.36
N LYS A 336 -5.71 -5.29 33.17
CA LYS A 336 -4.26 -5.29 32.86
C LYS A 336 -3.87 -4.31 31.74
N TRP A 337 -4.84 -3.94 30.87
CA TRP A 337 -4.60 -3.11 29.69
C TRP A 337 -5.33 -1.78 29.85
N LEU A 338 -4.55 -0.74 30.15
CA LEU A 338 -5.04 0.60 30.45
C LEU A 338 -4.94 1.48 29.19
N ILE A 339 -6.00 1.46 28.37
CA ILE A 339 -6.08 2.29 27.17
C ILE A 339 -6.79 3.59 27.55
N GLY A 340 -6.07 4.71 27.47
CA GLY A 340 -6.58 6.03 27.82
C GLY A 340 -7.55 6.61 26.80
N SER A 341 -8.31 7.62 27.19
CA SER A 341 -9.24 8.33 26.30
C SER A 341 -8.54 9.12 25.21
N ASP A 342 -7.26 9.44 25.35
CA ASP A 342 -6.43 10.07 24.34
C ASP A 342 -6.22 9.16 23.11
N TRP A 343 -6.17 7.84 23.29
CA TRP A 343 -6.12 6.89 22.19
C TRP A 343 -7.40 6.93 21.34
N GLU A 344 -8.57 7.07 21.98
CA GLU A 344 -9.84 7.22 21.24
C GLU A 344 -9.87 8.48 20.37
N GLN A 345 -9.25 9.58 20.85
CA GLN A 345 -9.16 10.83 20.09
C GLN A 345 -8.21 10.72 18.89
N ARG A 346 -7.21 9.86 18.97
CA ARG A 346 -6.21 9.59 17.92
C ARG A 346 -6.66 8.49 16.98
N ALA A 347 -7.54 7.57 17.43
CA ALA A 347 -7.99 6.45 16.64
C ALA A 347 -8.84 6.89 15.44
N THR A 348 -8.53 6.34 14.27
CA THR A 348 -9.29 6.57 13.04
C THR A 348 -10.39 5.52 12.86
N LEU A 349 -10.28 4.38 13.57
CA LEU A 349 -11.26 3.30 13.57
C LEU A 349 -11.52 2.88 15.02
N VAL A 350 -12.78 2.92 15.45
CA VAL A 350 -13.21 2.45 16.77
C VAL A 350 -14.38 1.50 16.61
N VAL A 351 -14.24 0.29 17.17
CA VAL A 351 -15.33 -0.68 17.30
C VAL A 351 -15.87 -0.60 18.72
N ASP A 352 -17.15 -0.39 18.88
CA ASP A 352 -17.84 -0.37 20.18
C ASP A 352 -19.14 -1.19 20.17
N GLY A 353 -19.87 -1.23 21.27
CA GLY A 353 -21.13 -1.99 21.38
C GLY A 353 -22.27 -1.47 20.49
N GLN A 354 -22.10 -0.32 19.84
CA GLN A 354 -23.07 0.28 18.92
C GLN A 354 -22.69 0.07 17.44
N GLY A 355 -21.47 -0.40 17.16
CA GLY A 355 -20.98 -0.68 15.82
C GLY A 355 -19.57 -0.17 15.55
N ILE A 356 -19.31 0.19 14.28
CA ILE A 356 -18.01 0.65 13.81
C ILE A 356 -18.09 2.15 13.57
N ARG A 357 -17.23 2.94 14.21
CA ARG A 357 -17.06 4.36 13.94
C ARG A 357 -15.70 4.58 13.25
N ALA A 358 -15.74 5.09 12.03
CA ALA A 358 -14.56 5.63 11.37
C ALA A 358 -14.50 7.14 11.68
N ALA A 359 -13.37 7.63 12.16
CA ALA A 359 -13.16 9.08 12.25
C ALA A 359 -13.01 9.64 10.84
N ALA A 360 -13.51 10.86 10.60
CA ALA A 360 -13.27 11.56 9.36
C ALA A 360 -11.73 11.66 9.15
N GLN A 361 -11.25 11.11 8.04
CA GLN A 361 -9.82 11.16 7.69
C GLN A 361 -9.38 12.62 7.67
N LYS A 362 -8.46 13.00 8.55
CA LYS A 362 -7.75 14.27 8.40
C LYS A 362 -6.94 14.20 7.11
N PRO A 363 -6.97 15.24 6.26
CA PRO A 363 -6.14 15.24 5.07
C PRO A 363 -4.68 15.01 5.47
N VAL A 364 -4.04 14.07 4.81
CA VAL A 364 -2.60 13.80 4.98
C VAL A 364 -1.87 15.10 4.67
N ASN A 365 -1.32 15.73 5.68
CA ASN A 365 -0.49 16.91 5.50
C ASN A 365 0.80 16.41 4.83
N ASP A 366 0.93 16.66 3.54
CA ASP A 366 2.16 16.42 2.79
C ASP A 366 3.24 17.38 3.31
N SER A 367 3.99 16.92 4.30
CA SER A 367 5.10 17.66 4.91
C SER A 367 6.37 17.65 4.04
N ARG A 368 6.23 17.47 2.72
CA ARG A 368 7.30 17.67 1.72
C ARG A 368 7.08 19.00 1.00
N LYS A 369 7.50 20.09 1.62
CA LYS A 369 7.91 21.31 0.96
C LYS A 369 9.39 21.53 1.20
#